data_1687f1decf9f0e727df7c15d988f9037
#
_entry.id   1687f1decf9f0e727df7c15d988f9037
#
_cell.length_a   1.000
_cell.length_b   1.000
_cell.length_c   1.000
_cell.angle_alpha   90.00
_cell.angle_beta   90.00
_cell.angle_gamma   90.00
#
_symmetry.space_group_name_H-M   'P 1'
#
loop_
_entity.id
_entity.type
_entity.pdbx_description
1 polymer ?
#
loop_
_entity_poly.entity_id
_entity_poly.type
_entity_poly.pdbx_seq_one_letter_code
_entity_poly.pdbx_strand_id
1 'polypeptide(L)'
;MNDILFGNNNTAIIKKLSSRNFKANIKQNKIMIFSILLVTAMIFSVCSVGLSFVENLNSMNLHLKGTTANGLLTDSSDNQIGALKQLDYISSVGEQIYAGAIETEHKEQIALTYYDNTEWESHIRNTVDKVHGSLPQAENEIMLSEDALALLYISDPEIGMEIEVSMNQMSKKVFTLCGWYKDYVSVSRPGGGISGNVAAAALKGYQADANAIVAKSYAENHFIASLISFNVTNDVEDVVTRLQTDLSLPTTHAIILVDTQSEAGMESSYAVMGVVIVGIFIMLCGYLLIYNIAYISVTKDIHFYGVLKTLGTTYSQIRQLVRKQILLFSGIAIPLGILLGSVLSFAVVPICLKALLSSGGLAETMIYNASFHPLIYIAAVLFSFVTVYISCRKPAKEAGKVSPIEAVRYIGVSSSVRKQYQGKRGTKLSAMAFRNVFQNKKRAVLVFLSLSVGLTIFVMVFTTFSHPDWN
;
A
#
# COMPACT_ATOMS: atom_id res chain seq x y z
N MET A 1 -2.84 -7.52 -56.50
CA MET A 1 -2.76 -6.18 -57.13
C MET A 1 -2.44 -5.16 -56.03
N ASN A 2 -1.23 -5.28 -55.49
CA ASN A 2 -0.80 -4.54 -54.31
C ASN A 2 0.58 -3.96 -54.57
N ASP A 3 0.74 -2.71 -54.15
CA ASP A 3 2.00 -2.06 -53.88
C ASP A 3 2.86 -1.54 -55.05
N ILE A 4 2.24 -0.98 -56.08
CA ILE A 4 3.00 -0.18 -57.05
C ILE A 4 2.88 1.35 -56.79
N LEU A 5 2.12 1.77 -55.81
CA LEU A 5 2.11 3.17 -55.38
C LEU A 5 3.08 3.32 -54.22
N PHE A 6 4.13 4.09 -54.43
CA PHE A 6 5.12 4.50 -53.41
C PHE A 6 4.45 4.73 -52.06
N GLY A 7 4.87 3.98 -51.06
CA GLY A 7 4.34 4.11 -49.71
C GLY A 7 4.56 5.50 -49.21
N ASN A 8 3.54 6.38 -49.36
CA ASN A 8 3.58 7.74 -48.88
C ASN A 8 3.44 7.72 -47.32
N ASN A 9 4.53 7.44 -46.65
CA ASN A 9 4.66 7.43 -45.18
C ASN A 9 4.87 8.83 -44.63
N ASN A 10 4.16 9.83 -45.13
CA ASN A 10 4.30 11.21 -44.64
C ASN A 10 3.70 11.38 -43.25
N THR A 11 4.48 10.96 -42.26
CA THR A 11 4.10 11.03 -40.82
C THR A 11 3.89 12.47 -40.33
N ALA A 12 4.48 13.46 -41.02
CA ALA A 12 4.34 14.88 -40.69
C ALA A 12 2.92 15.38 -41.00
N ILE A 13 2.35 14.99 -42.14
CA ILE A 13 0.96 15.32 -42.48
C ILE A 13 -0.02 14.70 -41.50
N ILE A 14 0.18 13.42 -41.13
CA ILE A 14 -0.67 12.74 -40.14
C ILE A 14 -0.60 13.44 -38.79
N LYS A 15 0.58 13.90 -38.34
CA LYS A 15 0.74 14.65 -37.10
C LYS A 15 -0.01 15.99 -37.15
N LYS A 16 0.12 16.73 -38.25
CA LYS A 16 -0.55 18.03 -38.45
C LYS A 16 -2.07 17.88 -38.53
N LEU A 17 -2.54 16.83 -39.21
CA LEU A 17 -3.97 16.53 -39.34
C LEU A 17 -4.57 16.10 -37.98
N SER A 18 -3.88 15.28 -37.21
CA SER A 18 -4.28 14.86 -35.86
C SER A 18 -4.41 16.08 -34.92
N SER A 19 -3.44 17.00 -34.96
CA SER A 19 -3.48 18.19 -34.11
C SER A 19 -4.60 19.17 -34.53
N ARG A 20 -4.87 19.34 -35.84
CA ARG A 20 -5.97 20.16 -36.33
C ARG A 20 -7.34 19.56 -36.00
N ASN A 21 -7.51 18.26 -36.16
CA ASN A 21 -8.75 17.56 -35.80
C ASN A 21 -9.00 17.63 -34.29
N PHE A 22 -7.94 17.57 -33.48
CA PHE A 22 -8.02 17.78 -32.03
C PHE A 22 -8.62 19.16 -31.70
N LYS A 23 -8.10 20.23 -32.32
CA LYS A 23 -8.58 21.61 -32.08
C LYS A 23 -9.99 21.81 -32.58
N ALA A 24 -10.37 21.25 -33.73
CA ALA A 24 -11.68 21.37 -34.32
C ALA A 24 -12.80 20.72 -33.48
N ASN A 25 -12.49 19.59 -32.84
CA ASN A 25 -13.45 18.78 -32.08
C ASN A 25 -13.27 18.87 -30.57
N ILE A 26 -12.87 20.02 -30.02
CA ILE A 26 -12.56 20.23 -28.59
C ILE A 26 -13.67 19.74 -27.66
N LYS A 27 -14.96 20.04 -27.97
CA LYS A 27 -16.10 19.67 -27.12
C LYS A 27 -16.23 18.14 -26.96
N GLN A 28 -15.96 17.39 -28.01
CA GLN A 28 -16.06 15.94 -28.04
C GLN A 28 -14.83 15.29 -27.40
N ASN A 29 -13.67 15.88 -27.63
CA ASN A 29 -12.39 15.45 -27.06
C ASN A 29 -12.34 15.61 -25.54
N LYS A 30 -13.03 16.62 -24.97
CA LYS A 30 -13.15 16.79 -23.50
C LYS A 30 -13.71 15.57 -22.79
N ILE A 31 -14.71 14.90 -23.37
CA ILE A 31 -15.31 13.70 -22.77
C ILE A 31 -14.27 12.58 -22.69
N MET A 32 -13.49 12.39 -23.75
CA MET A 32 -12.45 11.36 -23.79
C MET A 32 -11.29 11.68 -22.85
N ILE A 33 -10.83 12.93 -22.81
CA ILE A 33 -9.79 13.38 -21.87
C ILE A 33 -10.27 13.20 -20.43
N PHE A 34 -11.48 13.62 -20.11
CA PHE A 34 -12.07 13.46 -18.77
C PHE A 34 -12.20 12.00 -18.34
N SER A 35 -12.58 11.12 -19.26
CA SER A 35 -12.67 9.69 -18.97
C SER A 35 -11.31 9.03 -18.71
N ILE A 36 -10.30 9.38 -19.50
CA ILE A 36 -8.94 8.91 -19.27
C ILE A 36 -8.41 9.46 -17.94
N LEU A 37 -8.67 10.74 -17.64
CA LEU A 37 -8.31 11.40 -16.39
C LEU A 37 -8.91 10.66 -15.19
N LEU A 38 -10.23 10.40 -15.20
CA LEU A 38 -10.90 9.68 -14.11
C LEU A 38 -10.34 8.28 -13.91
N VAL A 39 -10.14 7.53 -15.00
CA VAL A 39 -9.56 6.18 -14.90
C VAL A 39 -8.14 6.24 -14.34
N THR A 40 -7.35 7.21 -14.79
CA THR A 40 -5.97 7.38 -14.27
C THR A 40 -5.99 7.76 -12.78
N ALA A 41 -6.85 8.67 -12.36
CA ALA A 41 -7.01 9.04 -10.96
C ALA A 41 -7.42 7.84 -10.10
N MET A 42 -8.36 7.01 -10.60
CA MET A 42 -8.80 5.80 -9.92
C MET A 42 -7.66 4.76 -9.80
N ILE A 43 -6.91 4.53 -10.89
CA ILE A 43 -5.75 3.62 -10.87
C ILE A 43 -4.72 4.11 -9.87
N PHE A 44 -4.40 5.42 -9.88
CA PHE A 44 -3.45 6.01 -8.93
C PHE A 44 -3.91 5.84 -7.48
N SER A 45 -5.18 6.18 -7.19
CA SER A 45 -5.72 6.06 -5.82
C SER A 45 -5.66 4.63 -5.30
N VAL A 46 -5.97 3.64 -6.13
CA VAL A 46 -5.91 2.23 -5.73
C VAL A 46 -4.48 1.74 -5.53
N CYS A 47 -3.56 2.12 -6.41
CA CYS A 47 -2.14 1.82 -6.21
C CYS A 47 -1.61 2.48 -4.92
N SER A 48 -2.03 3.72 -4.64
CA SER A 48 -1.65 4.44 -3.43
C SER A 48 -2.20 3.79 -2.16
N VAL A 49 -3.51 3.45 -2.14
CA VAL A 49 -4.12 2.74 -1.00
C VAL A 49 -3.45 1.38 -0.80
N GLY A 50 -3.23 0.62 -1.87
CA GLY A 50 -2.66 -0.73 -1.78
C GLY A 50 -1.23 -0.73 -1.25
N LEU A 51 -0.36 0.14 -1.77
CA LEU A 51 1.02 0.22 -1.28
C LEU A 51 1.08 0.80 0.14
N SER A 52 0.28 1.84 0.43
CA SER A 52 0.18 2.37 1.80
C SER A 52 -0.33 1.33 2.79
N PHE A 53 -1.26 0.45 2.38
CA PHE A 53 -1.74 -0.63 3.22
C PHE A 53 -0.62 -1.62 3.57
N VAL A 54 0.14 -2.07 2.57
CA VAL A 54 1.27 -3.00 2.79
C VAL A 54 2.34 -2.37 3.69
N GLU A 55 2.71 -1.11 3.46
CA GLU A 55 3.70 -0.42 4.27
C GLU A 55 3.23 -0.20 5.72
N ASN A 56 1.97 0.23 5.91
CA ASN A 56 1.42 0.39 7.25
C ASN A 56 1.25 -0.95 7.96
N LEU A 57 0.89 -2.04 7.25
CA LEU A 57 0.82 -3.38 7.80
C LEU A 57 2.21 -3.86 8.27
N ASN A 58 3.24 -3.65 7.45
CA ASN A 58 4.61 -3.98 7.82
C ASN A 58 5.11 -3.16 9.02
N SER A 59 4.81 -1.85 9.03
CA SER A 59 5.12 -0.99 10.17
C SER A 59 4.39 -1.43 11.43
N MET A 60 3.10 -1.75 11.32
CA MET A 60 2.31 -2.28 12.43
C MET A 60 2.90 -3.57 12.98
N ASN A 61 3.24 -4.52 12.12
CA ASN A 61 3.87 -5.78 12.53
C ASN A 61 5.22 -5.54 13.22
N LEU A 62 6.00 -4.56 12.73
CA LEU A 62 7.28 -4.19 13.33
C LEU A 62 7.10 -3.59 14.73
N HIS A 63 6.16 -2.67 14.89
CA HIS A 63 5.83 -2.08 16.18
C HIS A 63 5.29 -3.11 17.18
N LEU A 64 4.46 -4.05 16.72
CA LEU A 64 3.96 -5.15 17.55
C LEU A 64 5.05 -6.13 17.98
N LYS A 65 6.05 -6.37 17.13
CA LYS A 65 7.20 -7.21 17.47
C LYS A 65 8.13 -6.52 18.47
N GLY A 66 8.25 -5.19 18.41
CA GLY A 66 9.12 -4.40 19.25
C GLY A 66 10.61 -4.60 19.02
N THR A 67 10.99 -5.39 18.02
CA THR A 67 12.38 -5.60 17.61
C THR A 67 12.49 -5.99 16.14
N THR A 68 13.60 -5.61 15.49
CA THR A 68 13.99 -6.11 14.17
C THR A 68 14.91 -7.29 14.22
N ALA A 69 15.27 -7.80 15.42
CA ALA A 69 16.12 -8.96 15.56
C ALA A 69 15.44 -10.23 15.02
N ASN A 70 16.22 -11.13 14.42
CA ASN A 70 15.74 -12.43 13.97
C ASN A 70 15.68 -13.46 15.09
N GLY A 71 16.50 -13.31 16.12
CA GLY A 71 16.50 -14.19 17.26
C GLY A 71 17.00 -13.56 18.53
N LEU A 72 16.60 -14.18 19.64
CA LEU A 72 16.98 -13.80 21.00
C LEU A 72 17.62 -15.01 21.69
N LEU A 73 18.69 -14.76 22.41
CA LEU A 73 19.39 -15.75 23.23
C LEU A 73 19.32 -15.30 24.69
N THR A 74 18.84 -16.17 25.58
CA THR A 74 18.72 -15.87 27.01
C THR A 74 19.91 -16.37 27.77
N ASP A 75 20.24 -15.73 28.91
CA ASP A 75 21.24 -16.18 29.89
C ASP A 75 22.64 -16.47 29.27
N SER A 76 23.10 -15.64 28.34
CA SER A 76 24.37 -15.81 27.64
C SER A 76 25.55 -15.28 28.47
N SER A 77 26.66 -16.02 28.45
CA SER A 77 27.93 -15.57 29.02
C SER A 77 28.68 -14.63 28.04
N ASP A 78 29.58 -13.78 28.58
CA ASP A 78 30.41 -12.87 27.77
C ASP A 78 31.21 -13.62 26.69
N ASN A 79 31.66 -14.85 27.00
CA ASN A 79 32.37 -15.70 26.03
C ASN A 79 31.48 -16.11 24.86
N GLN A 80 30.20 -16.41 25.12
CA GLN A 80 29.24 -16.79 24.12
C GLN A 80 28.86 -15.58 23.24
N ILE A 81 28.70 -14.38 23.86
CA ILE A 81 28.50 -13.13 23.15
C ILE A 81 29.67 -12.83 22.21
N GLY A 82 30.91 -13.01 22.71
CA GLY A 82 32.11 -12.83 21.92
C GLY A 82 32.20 -13.81 20.74
N ALA A 83 31.83 -15.05 20.96
CA ALA A 83 31.77 -16.08 19.93
C ALA A 83 30.66 -15.78 18.90
N LEU A 84 29.48 -15.38 19.33
CA LEU A 84 28.37 -15.00 18.46
C LEU A 84 28.75 -13.87 17.50
N LYS A 85 29.49 -12.87 17.98
CA LYS A 85 29.97 -11.73 17.16
C LYS A 85 30.99 -12.13 16.09
N GLN A 86 31.61 -13.32 16.18
CA GLN A 86 32.61 -13.81 15.25
C GLN A 86 32.04 -14.73 14.16
N LEU A 87 30.77 -15.11 14.25
CA LEU A 87 30.12 -15.96 13.26
C LEU A 87 29.81 -15.16 11.98
N ASP A 88 30.20 -15.71 10.84
CA ASP A 88 30.11 -15.09 9.52
C ASP A 88 28.66 -14.90 9.02
N TYR A 89 27.74 -15.69 9.54
CA TYR A 89 26.32 -15.61 9.24
C TYR A 89 25.52 -14.71 10.20
N ILE A 90 26.16 -14.11 11.20
CA ILE A 90 25.55 -13.12 12.11
C ILE A 90 25.92 -11.71 11.65
N SER A 91 24.93 -10.86 11.41
CA SER A 91 25.12 -9.50 10.89
C SER A 91 25.17 -8.43 11.99
N SER A 92 24.44 -8.62 13.07
CA SER A 92 24.42 -7.72 14.23
C SER A 92 24.13 -8.48 15.50
N VAL A 93 24.71 -8.03 16.60
CA VAL A 93 24.50 -8.58 17.95
C VAL A 93 24.34 -7.43 18.90
N GLY A 94 23.18 -7.33 19.54
CA GLY A 94 22.84 -6.34 20.54
C GLY A 94 22.62 -6.96 21.90
N GLU A 95 22.83 -6.20 22.95
CA GLU A 95 22.66 -6.60 24.34
C GLU A 95 21.59 -5.75 25.02
N GLN A 96 20.67 -6.40 25.71
CA GLN A 96 19.71 -5.77 26.59
C GLN A 96 19.78 -6.37 27.99
N ILE A 97 19.74 -5.51 29.02
CA ILE A 97 19.77 -5.91 30.42
C ILE A 97 18.50 -5.42 31.08
N TYR A 98 17.74 -6.33 31.65
CA TYR A 98 16.60 -6.02 32.48
C TYR A 98 17.04 -5.78 33.91
N ALA A 99 16.73 -4.58 34.44
CA ALA A 99 17.19 -4.09 35.75
C ALA A 99 16.07 -3.90 36.79
N GLY A 100 14.87 -4.43 36.51
CA GLY A 100 13.73 -4.34 37.42
C GLY A 100 12.60 -3.50 36.86
N ALA A 101 11.69 -3.07 37.75
CA ALA A 101 10.55 -2.24 37.39
C ALA A 101 10.25 -1.16 38.44
N ILE A 102 9.67 -0.07 37.96
CA ILE A 102 9.01 0.90 38.76
C ILE A 102 7.56 0.43 38.97
N GLU A 103 7.07 0.45 40.19
CA GLU A 103 5.68 0.16 40.53
C GLU A 103 4.93 1.48 40.76
N THR A 104 3.85 1.70 39.98
CA THR A 104 2.99 2.88 40.17
C THR A 104 2.04 2.70 41.34
N GLU A 105 1.37 3.76 41.75
CA GLU A 105 0.37 3.72 42.84
C GLU A 105 -0.78 2.74 42.54
N HIS A 106 -1.05 2.48 41.24
CA HIS A 106 -2.11 1.58 40.80
C HIS A 106 -1.61 0.16 40.53
N LYS A 107 -0.37 -0.18 40.94
CA LYS A 107 0.29 -1.46 40.73
C LYS A 107 0.64 -1.78 39.28
N GLU A 108 0.65 -0.78 38.43
CA GLU A 108 1.16 -0.92 37.05
C GLU A 108 2.69 -0.93 37.10
N GLN A 109 3.30 -1.62 36.16
CA GLN A 109 4.75 -1.81 36.19
C GLN A 109 5.41 -1.20 34.95
N ILE A 110 6.45 -0.38 35.18
CA ILE A 110 7.27 0.19 34.13
C ILE A 110 8.61 -0.54 34.13
N ALA A 111 8.92 -1.32 33.10
CA ALA A 111 10.16 -2.06 33.00
C ALA A 111 11.37 -1.14 32.84
N LEU A 112 12.43 -1.40 33.59
CA LEU A 112 13.71 -0.72 33.45
C LEU A 112 14.67 -1.61 32.65
N THR A 113 15.01 -1.18 31.45
CA THR A 113 15.85 -1.96 30.53
C THR A 113 16.99 -1.08 30.01
N TYR A 114 18.17 -1.64 29.97
CA TYR A 114 19.31 -1.06 29.28
C TYR A 114 19.41 -1.70 27.89
N TYR A 115 19.70 -0.88 26.89
CA TYR A 115 20.04 -1.30 25.54
C TYR A 115 21.45 -0.83 25.21
N ASP A 116 22.31 -1.71 24.68
CA ASP A 116 23.57 -1.29 24.11
C ASP A 116 23.35 -0.51 22.80
N ASN A 117 24.40 0.11 22.29
CA ASN A 117 24.27 0.97 21.10
C ASN A 117 23.84 0.19 19.86
N THR A 118 24.25 -1.06 19.74
CA THR A 118 23.86 -1.95 18.62
C THR A 118 22.41 -2.37 18.74
N GLU A 119 21.97 -2.74 19.94
CA GLU A 119 20.57 -3.08 20.20
C GLU A 119 19.65 -1.90 19.88
N TRP A 120 19.99 -0.72 20.41
CA TRP A 120 19.19 0.46 20.15
C TRP A 120 19.11 0.84 18.66
N GLU A 121 20.25 1.04 18.01
CA GLU A 121 20.28 1.56 16.63
C GLU A 121 19.83 0.53 15.59
N SER A 122 20.18 -0.77 15.78
CA SER A 122 19.90 -1.80 14.80
C SER A 122 18.58 -2.53 15.03
N HIS A 123 18.15 -2.71 16.28
CA HIS A 123 17.03 -3.59 16.60
C HIS A 123 15.79 -2.85 17.13
N ILE A 124 15.97 -1.79 17.93
CA ILE A 124 14.86 -1.13 18.63
C ILE A 124 14.45 0.20 17.96
N ARG A 125 15.40 1.01 17.49
CA ARG A 125 15.15 2.38 17.02
C ARG A 125 14.07 2.48 15.95
N ASN A 126 13.96 1.48 15.08
CA ASN A 126 12.97 1.42 14.00
C ASN A 126 11.59 0.92 14.45
N THR A 127 11.46 0.42 15.70
CA THR A 127 10.21 -0.08 16.26
C THR A 127 9.50 0.96 17.14
N VAL A 128 10.13 2.10 17.36
CA VAL A 128 9.64 3.20 18.20
C VAL A 128 9.53 4.50 17.38
N ASP A 129 8.59 5.35 17.76
CA ASP A 129 8.33 6.64 17.10
C ASP A 129 8.65 7.79 18.04
N LYS A 130 8.64 9.00 17.50
CA LYS A 130 8.72 10.29 18.25
C LYS A 130 9.82 10.33 19.33
N VAL A 131 11.01 9.89 19.01
CA VAL A 131 12.13 9.91 19.94
C VAL A 131 12.61 11.34 20.18
N HIS A 132 12.59 11.77 21.42
CA HIS A 132 13.07 13.07 21.90
C HIS A 132 14.18 12.87 22.92
N GLY A 133 15.23 13.65 22.87
CA GLY A 133 16.40 13.54 23.77
C GLY A 133 17.43 12.52 23.35
N SER A 134 18.13 11.92 24.30
CA SER A 134 19.22 10.96 24.08
C SER A 134 19.13 9.78 25.05
N LEU A 135 19.83 8.69 24.74
CA LEU A 135 19.94 7.55 25.64
C LEU A 135 20.62 7.95 26.97
N PRO A 136 20.19 7.38 28.11
CA PRO A 136 20.79 7.63 29.42
C PRO A 136 22.27 7.24 29.45
N GLN A 137 23.11 8.14 29.97
CA GLN A 137 24.55 7.93 30.16
C GLN A 137 24.92 7.81 31.62
N ALA A 138 24.32 8.65 32.50
CA ALA A 138 24.54 8.63 33.93
C ALA A 138 23.57 7.71 34.67
N GLU A 139 23.99 7.13 35.79
CA GLU A 139 23.21 6.17 36.58
C GLU A 139 21.83 6.68 37.02
N ASN A 140 21.69 7.98 37.16
CA ASN A 140 20.45 8.63 37.56
C ASN A 140 19.62 9.16 36.37
N GLU A 141 20.04 8.91 35.14
CA GLU A 141 19.27 9.30 33.95
C GLU A 141 18.31 8.20 33.54
N ILE A 142 17.13 8.62 33.02
CA ILE A 142 16.09 7.73 32.52
C ILE A 142 15.46 8.32 31.25
N MET A 143 15.12 7.44 30.33
CA MET A 143 14.32 7.77 29.15
C MET A 143 13.03 6.97 29.21
N LEU A 144 11.87 7.64 29.15
CA LEU A 144 10.56 7.05 29.38
C LEU A 144 9.78 6.87 28.07
N SER A 145 8.97 5.83 27.99
CA SER A 145 7.95 5.75 26.93
C SER A 145 6.81 6.74 27.18
N GLU A 146 6.04 7.14 26.13
CA GLU A 146 4.84 7.98 26.27
C GLU A 146 3.84 7.33 27.25
N ASP A 147 3.72 5.99 27.24
CA ASP A 147 2.86 5.25 28.16
C ASP A 147 3.39 5.33 29.60
N ALA A 148 4.72 5.23 29.81
CA ALA A 148 5.30 5.39 31.12
C ALA A 148 5.12 6.82 31.69
N LEU A 149 5.20 7.84 30.85
CA LEU A 149 4.89 9.22 31.23
C LEU A 149 3.42 9.34 31.66
N ALA A 150 2.49 8.71 30.91
CA ALA A 150 1.08 8.72 31.25
C ALA A 150 0.80 8.02 32.60
N LEU A 151 1.44 6.88 32.87
CA LEU A 151 1.33 6.13 34.11
C LEU A 151 1.92 6.89 35.32
N LEU A 152 2.89 7.77 35.08
CA LEU A 152 3.48 8.65 36.07
C LEU A 152 2.80 10.01 36.15
N TYR A 153 1.69 10.23 35.43
CA TYR A 153 0.91 11.47 35.37
C TYR A 153 1.73 12.70 34.91
N ILE A 154 2.74 12.50 34.05
CA ILE A 154 3.57 13.57 33.49
C ILE A 154 2.99 13.99 32.14
N SER A 155 2.31 15.15 32.08
CA SER A 155 1.67 15.65 30.88
C SER A 155 2.60 16.46 29.95
N ASP A 156 3.53 17.21 30.55
CA ASP A 156 4.47 18.09 29.84
C ASP A 156 5.91 17.69 30.22
N PRO A 157 6.51 16.69 29.55
CA PRO A 157 7.86 16.26 29.86
C PRO A 157 8.91 17.28 29.38
N GLU A 158 9.86 17.63 30.24
CA GLU A 158 11.03 18.48 29.92
C GLU A 158 12.33 17.74 30.20
N ILE A 159 13.31 17.84 29.30
CA ILE A 159 14.63 17.24 29.49
C ILE A 159 15.30 17.92 30.68
N GLY A 160 15.82 17.10 31.61
CA GLY A 160 16.41 17.56 32.87
C GLY A 160 15.44 17.59 34.05
N MET A 161 14.16 17.26 33.84
CA MET A 161 13.17 17.13 34.91
C MET A 161 13.55 16.01 35.88
N GLU A 162 13.46 16.24 37.17
CA GLU A 162 13.62 15.22 38.19
C GLU A 162 12.31 14.50 38.46
N ILE A 163 12.36 13.16 38.42
CA ILE A 163 11.20 12.29 38.61
C ILE A 163 11.46 11.35 39.78
N GLU A 164 10.66 11.50 40.83
CA GLU A 164 10.70 10.60 41.99
C GLU A 164 9.83 9.39 41.70
N VAL A 165 10.42 8.19 41.71
CA VAL A 165 9.73 6.92 41.43
C VAL A 165 9.88 5.95 42.61
N SER A 166 8.89 5.10 42.79
CA SER A 166 8.92 4.05 43.81
C SER A 166 9.47 2.73 43.21
N MET A 167 10.50 2.22 43.83
CA MET A 167 11.10 0.92 43.51
C MET A 167 10.65 -0.05 44.60
N ASN A 168 9.73 -1.01 44.27
CA ASN A 168 9.28 -2.04 45.22
C ASN A 168 8.83 -1.51 46.57
N GLN A 169 7.73 -0.82 46.66
CA GLN A 169 7.00 -0.38 47.87
C GLN A 169 7.81 0.26 49.05
N MET A 170 9.15 0.22 49.04
CA MET A 170 9.98 0.63 50.17
C MET A 170 11.11 1.61 49.85
N SER A 171 11.53 1.75 48.61
CA SER A 171 12.63 2.66 48.23
C SER A 171 12.19 3.63 47.14
N LYS A 172 12.39 4.92 47.41
CA LYS A 172 12.20 5.97 46.42
C LYS A 172 13.53 6.29 45.77
N LYS A 173 13.54 6.44 44.45
CA LYS A 173 14.70 6.88 43.68
C LYS A 173 14.32 8.09 42.83
N VAL A 174 15.24 9.02 42.69
CA VAL A 174 15.08 10.17 41.82
C VAL A 174 15.89 9.94 40.55
N PHE A 175 15.22 10.04 39.41
CA PHE A 175 15.85 10.01 38.10
C PHE A 175 15.72 11.37 37.42
N THR A 176 16.66 11.69 36.58
CA THR A 176 16.62 12.85 35.68
C THR A 176 16.16 12.39 34.29
N LEU A 177 15.10 12.99 33.79
CA LEU A 177 14.57 12.66 32.44
C LEU A 177 15.53 13.15 31.35
N CYS A 178 16.13 12.25 30.58
CA CYS A 178 17.03 12.57 29.48
C CYS A 178 16.34 12.47 28.10
N GLY A 179 15.14 11.90 28.06
CA GLY A 179 14.38 11.77 26.81
C GLY A 179 13.09 10.99 26.98
N TRP A 180 12.31 10.95 25.92
CA TRP A 180 11.11 10.11 25.84
C TRP A 180 10.86 9.64 24.40
N TYR A 181 10.06 8.59 24.24
CA TYR A 181 9.73 7.99 22.96
C TYR A 181 8.36 7.35 23.00
N LYS A 182 7.77 7.12 21.83
CA LYS A 182 6.53 6.36 21.71
C LYS A 182 6.86 4.90 21.35
N ASP A 183 6.50 3.99 22.24
CA ASP A 183 6.44 2.56 21.96
C ASP A 183 4.99 2.07 21.81
N TYR A 184 4.84 0.77 21.55
CA TYR A 184 3.54 0.14 21.31
C TYR A 184 3.32 -1.07 22.23
N VAL A 185 4.04 -1.14 23.34
CA VAL A 185 4.00 -2.28 24.26
C VAL A 185 2.64 -2.45 24.91
N SER A 186 1.97 -1.36 25.29
CA SER A 186 0.63 -1.35 25.87
C SER A 186 -0.43 -1.95 24.93
N VAL A 187 -0.22 -1.81 23.62
CA VAL A 187 -1.12 -2.31 22.57
C VAL A 187 -0.91 -3.80 22.27
N SER A 188 0.28 -4.30 22.52
CA SER A 188 0.64 -5.70 22.25
C SER A 188 0.02 -6.70 23.23
N ARG A 189 -0.66 -6.24 24.28
CA ARG A 189 -1.05 -7.07 25.43
C ARG A 189 -2.37 -7.83 25.38
N PRO A 190 -3.47 -7.32 24.90
CA PRO A 190 -4.71 -8.09 24.96
C PRO A 190 -4.82 -9.04 23.78
N GLY A 191 -4.16 -10.19 23.83
CA GLY A 191 -4.42 -11.29 22.92
C GLY A 191 -3.27 -11.81 22.09
N GLY A 192 -2.02 -11.52 22.42
CA GLY A 192 -0.90 -12.28 21.85
C GLY A 192 -0.07 -11.59 20.78
N GLY A 193 0.26 -10.33 20.93
CA GLY A 193 1.37 -9.73 20.20
C GLY A 193 2.69 -10.44 20.50
N ILE A 194 3.45 -10.78 19.48
CA ILE A 194 4.68 -11.58 19.58
C ILE A 194 5.70 -10.92 20.53
N SER A 195 5.74 -9.60 20.60
CA SER A 195 6.68 -8.84 21.42
C SER A 195 6.48 -9.05 22.93
N GLY A 196 5.25 -9.00 23.42
CA GLY A 196 4.95 -9.29 24.82
C GLY A 196 5.24 -10.74 25.19
N ASN A 197 4.98 -11.68 24.30
CA ASN A 197 5.20 -13.11 24.55
C ASN A 197 6.68 -13.50 24.48
N VAL A 198 7.46 -12.90 23.59
CA VAL A 198 8.89 -13.20 23.43
C VAL A 198 9.68 -12.62 24.61
N ALA A 199 9.45 -11.35 24.96
CA ALA A 199 10.07 -10.75 26.14
C ALA A 199 9.59 -11.43 27.44
N ALA A 200 8.29 -11.73 27.58
CA ALA A 200 7.75 -12.42 28.74
C ALA A 200 8.25 -13.87 28.85
N ALA A 201 8.41 -14.60 27.76
CA ALA A 201 8.98 -15.93 27.77
C ALA A 201 10.47 -15.90 28.15
N ALA A 202 11.22 -14.94 27.61
CA ALA A 202 12.63 -14.74 27.91
C ALA A 202 12.85 -14.26 29.36
N LEU A 203 11.98 -13.41 29.87
CA LEU A 203 12.03 -12.85 31.23
C LEU A 203 11.20 -13.66 32.27
N LYS A 204 10.91 -14.92 31.99
CA LYS A 204 10.19 -15.83 32.90
C LYS A 204 8.81 -15.34 33.36
N GLY A 205 8.05 -14.74 32.41
CA GLY A 205 6.65 -14.32 32.65
C GLY A 205 6.50 -12.90 33.19
N TYR A 206 7.54 -12.09 33.20
CA TYR A 206 7.46 -10.71 33.60
C TYR A 206 6.72 -9.87 32.53
N GLN A 207 5.64 -9.26 32.93
CA GLN A 207 4.86 -8.34 32.07
C GLN A 207 4.92 -6.93 32.65
N ALA A 208 5.42 -5.99 31.86
CA ALA A 208 5.39 -4.58 32.20
C ALA A 208 4.26 -3.84 31.49
N ASP A 209 3.72 -2.77 32.04
CA ASP A 209 2.67 -1.94 31.44
C ASP A 209 3.24 -0.83 30.56
N ALA A 210 4.49 -0.47 30.78
CA ALA A 210 5.24 0.46 29.97
C ALA A 210 6.74 0.17 30.09
N ASN A 211 7.54 0.82 29.25
CA ASN A 211 8.99 0.68 29.23
C ASN A 211 9.72 1.96 29.59
N ALA A 212 10.87 1.79 30.21
CA ALA A 212 11.84 2.86 30.46
C ALA A 212 13.26 2.35 30.18
N ILE A 213 14.08 3.22 29.62
CA ILE A 213 15.48 2.93 29.34
C ILE A 213 16.34 3.55 30.43
N VAL A 214 17.31 2.79 30.92
CA VAL A 214 18.25 3.23 31.97
C VAL A 214 19.70 3.10 31.47
N ALA A 215 20.62 3.76 32.16
CA ALA A 215 22.03 3.71 31.84
C ALA A 215 22.63 2.33 32.16
N LYS A 216 23.76 2.01 31.51
CA LYS A 216 24.49 0.74 31.69
C LYS A 216 24.90 0.51 33.15
N SER A 217 25.45 1.53 33.79
CA SER A 217 25.88 1.49 35.20
C SER A 217 24.73 1.16 36.16
N TYR A 218 23.53 1.68 35.89
CA TYR A 218 22.34 1.33 36.64
C TYR A 218 21.97 -0.13 36.46
N ALA A 219 21.92 -0.57 35.19
CA ALA A 219 21.49 -1.92 34.83
C ALA A 219 22.45 -3.02 35.35
N GLU A 220 23.77 -2.77 35.36
CA GLU A 220 24.76 -3.69 35.91
C GLU A 220 24.63 -3.80 37.45
N ASN A 221 24.37 -2.67 38.14
CA ASN A 221 24.18 -2.66 39.60
C ASN A 221 22.86 -3.32 40.06
N HIS A 222 21.86 -3.42 39.17
CA HIS A 222 20.53 -3.95 39.47
C HIS A 222 20.17 -5.14 38.51
N PHE A 223 21.16 -5.87 38.07
CA PHE A 223 21.00 -6.95 37.11
C PHE A 223 19.99 -8.01 37.53
N ILE A 224 19.00 -8.29 36.71
CA ILE A 224 18.04 -9.39 36.89
C ILE A 224 18.21 -10.45 35.78
N ALA A 225 18.23 -10.02 34.52
CA ALA A 225 18.38 -10.91 33.38
C ALA A 225 18.98 -10.14 32.18
N SER A 226 19.67 -10.87 31.32
CA SER A 226 20.16 -10.36 30.04
C SER A 226 19.56 -11.14 28.88
N LEU A 227 19.39 -10.42 27.77
CA LEU A 227 18.96 -10.94 26.49
C LEU A 227 19.92 -10.47 25.42
N ILE A 228 20.32 -11.37 24.55
CA ILE A 228 21.15 -11.04 23.40
C ILE A 228 20.28 -11.18 22.15
N SER A 229 20.14 -10.07 21.45
CA SER A 229 19.43 -10.00 20.17
C SER A 229 20.42 -10.14 19.03
N PHE A 230 20.05 -10.89 17.99
CA PHE A 230 20.92 -11.05 16.84
C PHE A 230 20.15 -11.08 15.53
N ASN A 231 20.81 -10.63 14.45
CA ASN A 231 20.32 -10.74 13.09
C ASN A 231 21.19 -11.68 12.27
N VAL A 232 20.56 -12.44 11.40
CA VAL A 232 21.19 -13.45 10.52
C VAL A 232 21.19 -12.96 9.07
N THR A 233 22.23 -13.36 8.35
CA THR A 233 22.41 -12.98 6.94
C THR A 233 21.71 -13.93 5.98
N ASN A 234 21.45 -15.19 6.38
CA ASN A 234 20.86 -16.26 5.57
C ASN A 234 19.66 -16.92 6.26
N ASP A 235 18.96 -17.81 5.54
CA ASP A 235 17.70 -18.44 5.89
C ASP A 235 17.66 -19.02 7.32
N VAL A 236 16.60 -18.69 8.06
CA VAL A 236 16.52 -18.81 9.53
C VAL A 236 16.37 -20.26 10.02
N GLU A 237 15.83 -21.18 9.20
CA GLU A 237 15.56 -22.56 9.65
C GLU A 237 16.84 -23.35 10.03
N ASP A 238 17.94 -23.17 9.33
CA ASP A 238 19.20 -23.86 9.62
C ASP A 238 20.03 -23.23 10.76
N VAL A 239 19.73 -21.97 11.12
CA VAL A 239 20.55 -21.16 12.02
C VAL A 239 20.50 -21.64 13.46
N VAL A 240 19.36 -22.14 13.97
CA VAL A 240 19.24 -22.62 15.35
C VAL A 240 20.15 -23.81 15.58
N THR A 241 20.14 -24.77 14.66
CA THR A 241 20.97 -25.97 14.74
C THR A 241 22.46 -25.62 14.66
N ARG A 242 22.84 -24.69 13.82
CA ARG A 242 24.20 -24.17 13.69
C ARG A 242 24.66 -23.45 14.96
N LEU A 243 23.84 -22.53 15.47
CA LEU A 243 24.13 -21.79 16.70
C LEU A 243 24.30 -22.72 17.91
N GLN A 244 23.44 -23.75 18.05
CA GLN A 244 23.57 -24.74 19.11
C GLN A 244 24.89 -25.51 19.01
N THR A 245 25.31 -25.81 17.79
CA THR A 245 26.56 -26.56 17.55
C THR A 245 27.79 -25.65 17.73
N ASP A 246 27.80 -24.50 17.10
CA ASP A 246 28.96 -23.59 17.06
C ASP A 246 29.23 -22.95 18.43
N LEU A 247 28.19 -22.63 19.18
CA LEU A 247 28.31 -22.03 20.53
C LEU A 247 28.31 -23.10 21.64
N SER A 248 28.20 -24.39 21.30
CA SER A 248 28.09 -25.49 22.25
C SER A 248 27.05 -25.25 23.35
N LEU A 249 25.89 -24.71 22.94
CA LEU A 249 24.83 -24.31 23.86
C LEU A 249 24.16 -25.54 24.46
N PRO A 250 23.96 -25.57 25.80
CA PRO A 250 23.12 -26.58 26.41
C PRO A 250 21.71 -26.52 25.84
N THR A 251 21.03 -27.63 25.71
CA THR A 251 19.63 -27.71 25.25
C THR A 251 18.64 -26.95 26.14
N THR A 252 19.09 -26.49 27.30
CA THR A 252 18.34 -25.65 28.25
C THR A 252 18.38 -24.16 27.91
N HIS A 253 19.33 -23.72 27.06
CA HIS A 253 19.33 -22.33 26.58
C HIS A 253 18.26 -22.15 25.52
N ALA A 254 17.33 -21.23 25.78
CA ALA A 254 16.29 -20.92 24.85
C ALA A 254 16.83 -19.97 23.78
N ILE A 255 16.99 -20.47 22.55
CA ILE A 255 17.04 -19.61 21.37
C ILE A 255 15.60 -19.36 20.97
N ILE A 256 15.17 -18.13 21.11
CA ILE A 256 13.82 -17.72 20.71
C ILE A 256 13.95 -17.05 19.35
N LEU A 257 13.51 -17.74 18.31
CA LEU A 257 13.38 -17.09 17.00
C LEU A 257 12.22 -16.11 17.07
N VAL A 258 12.51 -14.86 16.80
CA VAL A 258 11.48 -13.87 16.54
C VAL A 258 10.96 -14.15 15.14
N ASP A 259 9.84 -14.87 15.06
CA ASP A 259 9.28 -15.31 13.80
C ASP A 259 8.97 -14.11 12.89
N THR A 260 9.87 -13.91 11.95
CA THR A 260 9.75 -12.84 10.95
C THR A 260 8.91 -13.30 9.75
N GLN A 261 8.58 -14.60 9.63
CA GLN A 261 8.03 -15.14 8.40
C GLN A 261 6.71 -15.91 8.52
N SER A 262 6.37 -16.53 9.67
CA SER A 262 5.32 -17.56 9.62
C SER A 262 3.88 -17.01 9.54
N GLU A 263 3.47 -16.10 10.39
CA GLU A 263 2.08 -15.59 10.35
C GLU A 263 1.99 -14.18 9.74
N ALA A 264 2.80 -13.25 10.19
CA ALA A 264 2.81 -11.88 9.67
C ALA A 264 3.28 -11.80 8.19
N GLY A 265 4.21 -12.67 7.80
CA GLY A 265 4.67 -12.79 6.41
C GLY A 265 3.59 -13.38 5.50
N MET A 266 2.79 -14.34 5.97
CA MET A 266 1.66 -14.89 5.21
C MET A 266 0.53 -13.87 5.12
N GLU A 267 0.18 -13.17 6.20
CA GLU A 267 -0.83 -12.11 6.17
C GLU A 267 -0.46 -10.98 5.21
N SER A 268 0.79 -10.53 5.23
CA SER A 268 1.26 -9.52 4.28
C SER A 268 1.24 -10.03 2.84
N SER A 269 1.55 -11.30 2.58
CA SER A 269 1.48 -11.91 1.25
C SER A 269 0.03 -12.01 0.74
N TYR A 270 -0.92 -12.41 1.60
CA TYR A 270 -2.35 -12.41 1.23
C TYR A 270 -2.87 -11.00 1.00
N ALA A 271 -2.44 -10.02 1.80
CA ALA A 271 -2.78 -8.62 1.62
C ALA A 271 -2.28 -8.09 0.26
N VAL A 272 -1.02 -8.34 -0.08
CA VAL A 272 -0.45 -7.98 -1.39
C VAL A 272 -1.21 -8.64 -2.53
N MET A 273 -1.53 -9.93 -2.39
CA MET A 273 -2.32 -10.67 -3.40
C MET A 273 -3.72 -10.07 -3.56
N GLY A 274 -4.38 -9.68 -2.47
CA GLY A 274 -5.66 -8.98 -2.47
C GLY A 274 -5.60 -7.65 -3.22
N VAL A 275 -4.59 -6.82 -2.93
CA VAL A 275 -4.35 -5.54 -3.62
C VAL A 275 -4.13 -5.74 -5.12
N VAL A 276 -3.34 -6.74 -5.52
CA VAL A 276 -3.09 -7.07 -6.93
C VAL A 276 -4.38 -7.49 -7.64
N ILE A 277 -5.19 -8.34 -7.03
CA ILE A 277 -6.48 -8.77 -7.59
C ILE A 277 -7.42 -7.58 -7.80
N VAL A 278 -7.59 -6.73 -6.78
CA VAL A 278 -8.40 -5.50 -6.86
C VAL A 278 -7.86 -4.57 -7.95
N GLY A 279 -6.54 -4.39 -8.03
CA GLY A 279 -5.87 -3.61 -9.06
C GLY A 279 -6.18 -4.11 -10.48
N ILE A 280 -6.11 -5.42 -10.71
CA ILE A 280 -6.46 -6.03 -12.01
C ILE A 280 -7.94 -5.78 -12.34
N PHE A 281 -8.84 -5.92 -11.38
CA PHE A 281 -10.27 -5.66 -11.57
C PHE A 281 -10.54 -4.21 -11.98
N ILE A 282 -9.91 -3.26 -11.31
CA ILE A 282 -10.05 -1.83 -11.61
C ILE A 282 -9.47 -1.49 -12.99
N MET A 283 -8.34 -2.10 -13.33
CA MET A 283 -7.76 -1.96 -14.67
C MET A 283 -8.72 -2.47 -15.76
N LEU A 284 -9.41 -3.57 -15.51
CA LEU A 284 -10.42 -4.13 -16.42
C LEU A 284 -11.64 -3.21 -16.55
N CYS A 285 -12.13 -2.63 -15.46
CA CYS A 285 -13.20 -1.62 -15.48
C CYS A 285 -12.77 -0.38 -16.28
N GLY A 286 -11.58 0.15 -16.03
CA GLY A 286 -11.00 1.27 -16.75
C GLY A 286 -10.84 0.98 -18.25
N TYR A 287 -10.36 -0.22 -18.59
CA TYR A 287 -10.29 -0.69 -19.98
C TYR A 287 -11.65 -0.63 -20.66
N LEU A 288 -12.71 -1.19 -20.04
CA LEU A 288 -14.05 -1.23 -20.61
C LEU A 288 -14.63 0.19 -20.80
N LEU A 289 -14.42 1.06 -19.82
CA LEU A 289 -14.90 2.45 -19.86
C LEU A 289 -14.22 3.22 -21.00
N ILE A 290 -12.90 3.20 -21.08
CA ILE A 290 -12.14 3.88 -22.14
C ILE A 290 -12.47 3.28 -23.51
N TYR A 291 -12.60 1.96 -23.61
CA TYR A 291 -12.99 1.27 -24.85
C TYR A 291 -14.35 1.78 -25.35
N ASN A 292 -15.36 1.83 -24.47
CA ASN A 292 -16.70 2.28 -24.84
C ASN A 292 -16.70 3.73 -25.36
N ILE A 293 -15.98 4.62 -24.66
CA ILE A 293 -15.91 6.04 -25.03
C ILE A 293 -15.11 6.23 -26.33
N ALA A 294 -13.99 5.53 -26.47
CA ALA A 294 -13.19 5.56 -27.71
C ALA A 294 -14.00 5.04 -28.90
N TYR A 295 -14.79 3.97 -28.70
CA TYR A 295 -15.65 3.44 -29.75
C TYR A 295 -16.74 4.44 -30.16
N ILE A 296 -17.36 5.12 -29.19
CA ILE A 296 -18.36 6.17 -29.48
C ILE A 296 -17.71 7.34 -30.25
N SER A 297 -16.52 7.76 -29.82
CA SER A 297 -15.79 8.83 -30.52
C SER A 297 -15.50 8.47 -31.97
N VAL A 298 -14.93 7.27 -32.19
CA VAL A 298 -14.62 6.78 -33.54
C VAL A 298 -15.87 6.63 -34.41
N THR A 299 -16.98 6.14 -33.86
CA THR A 299 -18.25 6.01 -34.63
C THR A 299 -18.85 7.37 -35.02
N LYS A 300 -18.67 8.41 -34.25
CA LYS A 300 -19.07 9.76 -34.62
C LYS A 300 -18.20 10.35 -35.73
N ASP A 301 -16.92 10.01 -35.76
CA ASP A 301 -15.96 10.52 -36.73
C ASP A 301 -15.91 9.67 -38.04
N ILE A 302 -16.79 8.66 -38.19
CA ILE A 302 -16.81 7.76 -39.35
C ILE A 302 -16.93 8.54 -40.67
N HIS A 303 -17.79 9.55 -40.72
CA HIS A 303 -17.95 10.39 -41.91
C HIS A 303 -16.64 11.10 -42.26
N PHE A 304 -15.94 11.66 -41.29
CA PHE A 304 -14.64 12.31 -41.50
C PHE A 304 -13.59 11.32 -42.03
N TYR A 305 -13.52 10.12 -41.50
CA TYR A 305 -12.59 9.08 -41.99
C TYR A 305 -12.95 8.61 -43.42
N GLY A 306 -14.24 8.59 -43.74
CA GLY A 306 -14.70 8.28 -45.08
C GLY A 306 -14.26 9.34 -46.11
N VAL A 307 -14.42 10.61 -45.80
CA VAL A 307 -13.94 11.72 -46.64
C VAL A 307 -12.42 11.66 -46.79
N LEU A 308 -11.66 11.35 -45.76
CA LEU A 308 -10.21 11.16 -45.88
C LEU A 308 -9.86 10.02 -46.83
N LYS A 309 -10.62 8.93 -46.83
CA LYS A 309 -10.43 7.82 -47.77
C LYS A 309 -10.73 8.18 -49.22
N THR A 310 -11.75 9.03 -49.46
CA THR A 310 -12.00 9.55 -50.83
C THR A 310 -10.84 10.40 -51.33
N LEU A 311 -10.10 11.07 -50.42
CA LEU A 311 -8.88 11.78 -50.74
C LEU A 311 -7.63 10.91 -50.85
N GLY A 312 -7.78 9.57 -50.80
CA GLY A 312 -6.71 8.60 -51.02
C GLY A 312 -5.94 8.16 -49.79
N THR A 313 -6.42 8.44 -48.53
CA THR A 313 -5.77 7.95 -47.33
C THR A 313 -5.92 6.43 -47.18
N THR A 314 -4.80 5.77 -46.79
CA THR A 314 -4.75 4.31 -46.61
C THR A 314 -5.33 3.93 -45.22
N TYR A 315 -5.69 2.64 -45.10
CA TYR A 315 -6.10 2.01 -43.85
C TYR A 315 -5.09 2.28 -42.70
N SER A 316 -3.80 2.11 -43.04
CA SER A 316 -2.71 2.30 -42.06
C SER A 316 -2.61 3.74 -41.58
N GLN A 317 -2.79 4.72 -42.50
CA GLN A 317 -2.73 6.13 -42.16
C GLN A 317 -3.87 6.57 -41.26
N ILE A 318 -5.11 6.10 -41.49
CA ILE A 318 -6.24 6.39 -40.59
C ILE A 318 -6.03 5.76 -39.22
N ARG A 319 -5.56 4.53 -39.16
CA ARG A 319 -5.22 3.87 -37.89
C ARG A 319 -4.12 4.61 -37.12
N GLN A 320 -3.10 5.13 -37.81
CA GLN A 320 -2.06 5.96 -37.21
C GLN A 320 -2.60 7.32 -36.74
N LEU A 321 -3.50 7.92 -37.50
CA LEU A 321 -4.17 9.17 -37.14
C LEU A 321 -4.90 9.03 -35.81
N VAL A 322 -5.76 8.00 -35.68
CA VAL A 322 -6.51 7.72 -34.45
C VAL A 322 -5.56 7.43 -33.27
N ARG A 323 -4.51 6.64 -33.48
CA ARG A 323 -3.53 6.36 -32.43
C ARG A 323 -2.81 7.63 -31.94
N LYS A 324 -2.37 8.50 -32.85
CA LYS A 324 -1.72 9.77 -32.49
C LYS A 324 -2.66 10.69 -31.73
N GLN A 325 -3.94 10.71 -32.11
CA GLN A 325 -4.96 11.51 -31.43
C GLN A 325 -5.17 11.01 -29.98
N ILE A 326 -5.23 9.71 -29.79
CA ILE A 326 -5.35 9.07 -28.47
C ILE A 326 -4.11 9.35 -27.60
N LEU A 327 -2.90 9.27 -28.18
CA LEU A 327 -1.68 9.62 -27.48
C LEU A 327 -1.65 11.07 -27.01
N LEU A 328 -2.19 12.00 -27.83
CA LEU A 328 -2.34 13.40 -27.43
C LEU A 328 -3.32 13.56 -26.25
N PHE A 329 -4.43 12.81 -26.27
CA PHE A 329 -5.38 12.81 -25.14
C PHE A 329 -4.74 12.27 -23.88
N SER A 330 -4.01 11.16 -23.99
CA SER A 330 -3.30 10.53 -22.86
C SER A 330 -2.22 11.44 -22.28
N GLY A 331 -1.47 12.14 -23.14
CA GLY A 331 -0.43 13.08 -22.72
C GLY A 331 -0.94 14.24 -21.87
N ILE A 332 -2.22 14.61 -22.01
CA ILE A 332 -2.87 15.64 -21.17
C ILE A 332 -3.59 15.00 -19.99
N ALA A 333 -4.33 13.93 -20.23
CA ALA A 333 -5.21 13.33 -19.24
C ALA A 333 -4.47 12.58 -18.13
N ILE A 334 -3.37 11.88 -18.45
CA ILE A 334 -2.61 11.10 -17.47
C ILE A 334 -1.97 12.00 -16.40
N PRO A 335 -1.22 13.07 -16.73
CA PRO A 335 -0.66 13.95 -15.71
C PRO A 335 -1.74 14.61 -14.83
N LEU A 336 -2.83 15.09 -15.45
CA LEU A 336 -3.95 15.67 -14.71
C LEU A 336 -4.66 14.61 -13.82
N GLY A 337 -4.78 13.38 -14.30
CA GLY A 337 -5.36 12.28 -13.56
C GLY A 337 -4.51 11.87 -12.35
N ILE A 338 -3.19 11.86 -12.49
CA ILE A 338 -2.27 11.60 -11.38
C ILE A 338 -2.36 12.72 -10.34
N LEU A 339 -2.39 13.98 -10.78
CA LEU A 339 -2.53 15.11 -9.87
C LEU A 339 -3.84 15.04 -9.10
N LEU A 340 -4.95 14.76 -9.78
CA LEU A 340 -6.24 14.57 -9.11
C LEU A 340 -6.21 13.36 -8.17
N GLY A 341 -5.64 12.25 -8.61
CA GLY A 341 -5.50 11.02 -7.83
C GLY A 341 -4.66 11.22 -6.58
N SER A 342 -3.54 11.95 -6.66
CA SER A 342 -2.71 12.25 -5.48
C SER A 342 -3.46 13.12 -4.47
N VAL A 343 -4.19 14.14 -4.92
CA VAL A 343 -5.01 14.97 -4.02
C VAL A 343 -6.10 14.13 -3.33
N LEU A 344 -6.77 13.26 -4.08
CA LEU A 344 -7.79 12.36 -3.52
C LEU A 344 -7.18 11.35 -2.54
N SER A 345 -5.98 10.86 -2.81
CA SER A 345 -5.30 9.87 -1.95
C SER A 345 -4.99 10.42 -0.55
N PHE A 346 -4.70 11.71 -0.39
CA PHE A 346 -4.54 12.32 0.94
C PHE A 346 -5.78 12.15 1.84
N ALA A 347 -6.97 12.18 1.26
CA ALA A 347 -8.21 11.99 2.03
C ALA A 347 -8.61 10.50 2.11
N VAL A 348 -8.46 9.77 1.01
CA VAL A 348 -8.98 8.38 0.89
C VAL A 348 -8.09 7.39 1.64
N VAL A 349 -6.76 7.52 1.56
CA VAL A 349 -5.82 6.56 2.16
C VAL A 349 -6.00 6.44 3.68
N PRO A 350 -5.96 7.53 4.48
CA PRO A 350 -6.14 7.41 5.92
C PRO A 350 -7.48 6.80 6.32
N ILE A 351 -8.56 7.16 5.61
CA ILE A 351 -9.90 6.62 5.88
C ILE A 351 -9.94 5.11 5.59
N CYS A 352 -9.40 4.70 4.43
CA CYS A 352 -9.36 3.28 4.06
C CYS A 352 -8.47 2.47 5.01
N LEU A 353 -7.29 2.98 5.37
CA LEU A 353 -6.38 2.29 6.28
C LEU A 353 -6.99 2.14 7.67
N LYS A 354 -7.57 3.22 8.22
CA LYS A 354 -8.24 3.16 9.50
C LYS A 354 -9.34 2.09 9.50
N ALA A 355 -10.14 2.00 8.45
CA ALA A 355 -11.21 1.03 8.37
C ALA A 355 -10.72 -0.41 8.15
N LEU A 356 -9.65 -0.62 7.37
CA LEU A 356 -9.08 -1.94 7.10
C LEU A 356 -8.32 -2.52 8.29
N LEU A 357 -7.66 -1.66 9.08
CA LEU A 357 -6.81 -2.06 10.20
C LEU A 357 -7.52 -1.94 11.56
N SER A 358 -8.76 -1.41 11.61
CA SER A 358 -9.50 -1.19 12.86
C SER A 358 -9.95 -2.47 13.58
N SER A 359 -9.99 -3.61 12.89
CA SER A 359 -10.41 -4.89 13.46
C SER A 359 -9.46 -5.46 14.52
N GLY A 360 -8.26 -4.87 14.71
CA GLY A 360 -7.24 -5.34 15.65
C GLY A 360 -7.06 -4.54 16.96
N GLY A 361 -7.96 -3.61 17.30
CA GLY A 361 -7.80 -2.76 18.51
C GLY A 361 -6.69 -1.72 18.43
N LEU A 362 -5.85 -1.77 17.41
CA LEU A 362 -4.66 -0.94 17.18
C LEU A 362 -4.97 0.38 16.47
N ALA A 363 -6.17 0.51 15.93
CA ALA A 363 -6.55 1.61 15.03
C ALA A 363 -6.50 3.00 15.66
N GLU A 364 -6.61 3.11 16.97
CA GLU A 364 -6.64 4.41 17.67
C GLU A 364 -5.25 4.93 18.00
N THR A 365 -4.25 4.06 18.11
CA THR A 365 -2.90 4.40 18.56
C THR A 365 -1.91 4.61 17.42
N MET A 366 -2.20 4.09 16.23
CA MET A 366 -1.29 4.19 15.08
C MET A 366 -1.55 5.40 14.19
N ILE A 367 -0.47 6.02 13.73
CA ILE A 367 -0.52 7.12 12.76
C ILE A 367 -0.48 6.52 11.35
N TYR A 368 -1.62 6.55 10.66
CA TYR A 368 -1.71 6.08 9.27
C TYR A 368 -1.20 7.15 8.32
N ASN A 369 -0.06 6.88 7.71
CA ASN A 369 0.54 7.77 6.73
C ASN A 369 0.24 7.29 5.30
N ALA A 370 -0.16 8.23 4.44
CA ALA A 370 -0.23 7.99 3.02
C ALA A 370 1.20 7.94 2.45
N SER A 371 1.58 6.79 1.93
CA SER A 371 2.89 6.64 1.29
C SER A 371 2.87 7.19 -0.13
N PHE A 372 3.78 8.12 -0.42
CA PHE A 372 3.98 8.72 -1.75
C PHE A 372 5.31 8.30 -2.36
N HIS A 373 5.54 7.01 -2.39
CA HIS A 373 6.77 6.48 -2.99
C HIS A 373 6.80 6.75 -4.51
N PRO A 374 7.95 7.16 -5.09
CA PRO A 374 8.08 7.42 -6.54
C PRO A 374 7.61 6.27 -7.44
N LEU A 375 7.73 5.03 -6.95
CA LEU A 375 7.27 3.84 -7.64
C LEU A 375 5.77 3.87 -7.97
N ILE A 376 4.93 4.45 -7.08
CA ILE A 376 3.49 4.59 -7.29
C ILE A 376 3.20 5.41 -8.54
N TYR A 377 3.92 6.53 -8.70
CA TYR A 377 3.75 7.43 -9.85
C TYR A 377 4.14 6.73 -11.15
N ILE A 378 5.29 6.03 -11.15
CA ILE A 378 5.77 5.29 -12.33
C ILE A 378 4.78 4.16 -12.67
N ALA A 379 4.35 3.39 -11.70
CA ALA A 379 3.38 2.31 -11.90
C ALA A 379 2.05 2.85 -12.45
N ALA A 380 1.49 3.91 -11.85
CA ALA A 380 0.24 4.51 -12.29
C ALA A 380 0.33 5.05 -13.72
N VAL A 381 1.43 5.72 -14.10
CA VAL A 381 1.66 6.18 -15.48
C VAL A 381 1.68 4.98 -16.44
N LEU A 382 2.45 3.96 -16.12
CA LEU A 382 2.64 2.78 -16.97
C LEU A 382 1.32 2.02 -17.14
N PHE A 383 0.62 1.74 -16.06
CA PHE A 383 -0.68 1.04 -16.08
C PHE A 383 -1.74 1.85 -16.83
N SER A 384 -1.84 3.16 -16.58
CA SER A 384 -2.78 4.03 -17.29
C SER A 384 -2.48 4.07 -18.78
N PHE A 385 -1.23 4.21 -19.16
CA PHE A 385 -0.81 4.22 -20.56
C PHE A 385 -1.12 2.89 -21.26
N VAL A 386 -0.79 1.76 -20.63
CA VAL A 386 -1.09 0.41 -21.15
C VAL A 386 -2.60 0.22 -21.31
N THR A 387 -3.39 0.62 -20.31
CA THR A 387 -4.86 0.53 -20.33
C THR A 387 -5.44 1.31 -21.51
N VAL A 388 -5.03 2.58 -21.68
CA VAL A 388 -5.45 3.42 -22.80
C VAL A 388 -5.05 2.81 -24.15
N TYR A 389 -3.78 2.39 -24.26
CA TYR A 389 -3.26 1.81 -25.50
C TYR A 389 -4.01 0.56 -25.93
N ILE A 390 -4.29 -0.36 -24.99
CA ILE A 390 -5.02 -1.60 -25.28
C ILE A 390 -6.49 -1.29 -25.61
N SER A 391 -7.15 -0.41 -24.82
CA SER A 391 -8.55 -0.04 -25.01
C SER A 391 -8.81 0.54 -26.39
N CYS A 392 -7.87 1.31 -26.92
CA CYS A 392 -8.01 2.00 -28.19
C CYS A 392 -7.58 1.21 -29.43
N ARG A 393 -7.00 0.02 -29.25
CA ARG A 393 -6.55 -0.82 -30.39
C ARG A 393 -7.70 -1.23 -31.32
N LYS A 394 -8.81 -1.70 -30.76
CA LYS A 394 -9.98 -2.15 -31.53
C LYS A 394 -10.71 -0.98 -32.20
N PRO A 395 -11.06 0.12 -31.51
CA PRO A 395 -11.67 1.30 -32.15
C PRO A 395 -10.82 1.87 -33.29
N ALA A 396 -9.51 1.98 -33.13
CA ALA A 396 -8.60 2.43 -34.19
C ALA A 396 -8.57 1.50 -35.41
N LYS A 397 -8.70 0.19 -35.19
CA LYS A 397 -8.79 -0.80 -36.26
C LYS A 397 -10.11 -0.67 -37.04
N GLU A 398 -11.22 -0.45 -36.35
CA GLU A 398 -12.53 -0.26 -36.98
C GLU A 398 -12.60 1.05 -37.77
N ALA A 399 -12.02 2.17 -37.26
CA ALA A 399 -11.89 3.42 -38.00
C ALA A 399 -11.21 3.24 -39.37
N GLY A 400 -10.15 2.44 -39.43
CA GLY A 400 -9.44 2.16 -40.68
C GLY A 400 -10.24 1.32 -41.70
N LYS A 401 -11.17 0.49 -41.23
CA LYS A 401 -11.96 -0.40 -42.11
C LYS A 401 -13.12 0.28 -42.83
N VAL A 402 -13.51 1.48 -42.39
CA VAL A 402 -14.66 2.19 -42.97
C VAL A 402 -14.52 2.35 -44.48
N SER A 403 -15.54 1.94 -45.25
CA SER A 403 -15.62 2.15 -46.71
C SER A 403 -16.03 3.59 -47.02
N PRO A 404 -15.50 4.25 -48.08
CA PRO A 404 -15.92 5.58 -48.46
C PRO A 404 -17.44 5.66 -48.75
N ILE A 405 -17.99 4.66 -49.41
CA ILE A 405 -19.41 4.57 -49.75
C ILE A 405 -20.28 4.40 -48.49
N GLU A 406 -19.82 3.58 -47.57
CA GLU A 406 -20.49 3.32 -46.28
C GLU A 406 -20.46 4.54 -45.38
N ALA A 407 -19.37 5.31 -45.38
CA ALA A 407 -19.24 6.56 -44.61
C ALA A 407 -20.20 7.66 -45.10
N VAL A 408 -20.42 7.81 -46.39
CA VAL A 408 -21.37 8.80 -46.96
C VAL A 408 -22.81 8.39 -46.65
N ARG A 409 -23.10 7.07 -46.63
CA ARG A 409 -24.43 6.51 -46.28
C ARG A 409 -24.65 6.31 -44.79
N TYR A 410 -23.67 6.61 -43.98
CA TYR A 410 -23.73 6.33 -42.53
C TYR A 410 -24.64 7.36 -41.82
N ILE A 411 -25.91 7.00 -41.68
CA ILE A 411 -26.95 7.73 -40.96
C ILE A 411 -26.99 7.18 -39.49
N GLY A 412 -25.85 7.00 -38.87
CA GLY A 412 -25.77 6.63 -37.43
C GLY A 412 -26.33 5.25 -37.02
N VAL A 413 -26.83 4.46 -37.97
CA VAL A 413 -27.43 3.13 -37.74
C VAL A 413 -26.76 2.13 -38.65
N SER A 414 -26.09 1.11 -38.12
CA SER A 414 -25.52 0.02 -38.91
C SER A 414 -26.64 -0.67 -39.67
N SER A 415 -26.56 -0.65 -40.99
CA SER A 415 -27.48 -1.36 -41.89
C SER A 415 -27.16 -2.85 -41.94
N SER A 416 -27.17 -3.53 -40.80
CA SER A 416 -27.40 -4.97 -40.83
C SER A 416 -28.88 -5.18 -41.13
N VAL A 417 -29.17 -5.84 -42.26
CA VAL A 417 -30.47 -6.19 -42.79
C VAL A 417 -31.58 -6.13 -41.75
N ARG A 418 -32.32 -5.03 -41.76
CA ARG A 418 -33.54 -4.91 -40.95
C ARG A 418 -34.55 -5.89 -41.52
N LYS A 419 -34.76 -7.03 -40.87
CA LYS A 419 -36.05 -7.67 -40.93
C LYS A 419 -37.06 -6.65 -40.46
N GLN A 420 -37.85 -6.14 -41.41
CA GLN A 420 -38.93 -5.20 -41.18
C GLN A 420 -39.99 -5.94 -40.35
N TYR A 421 -39.88 -5.87 -39.03
CA TYR A 421 -40.94 -6.36 -38.14
C TYR A 421 -42.06 -5.32 -38.20
N GLN A 422 -43.08 -5.62 -38.95
CA GLN A 422 -44.38 -4.93 -38.87
C GLN A 422 -45.02 -5.28 -37.54
N GLY A 423 -44.72 -4.50 -36.51
CA GLY A 423 -45.33 -4.62 -35.18
C GLY A 423 -46.72 -3.97 -35.20
N LYS A 424 -47.73 -4.80 -35.22
CA LYS A 424 -49.10 -4.40 -34.86
C LYS A 424 -49.10 -3.91 -33.38
N ARG A 425 -49.61 -2.67 -33.15
CA ARG A 425 -49.90 -1.99 -31.89
C ARG A 425 -48.80 -1.06 -31.40
N GLY A 426 -49.26 0.14 -31.01
CA GLY A 426 -48.46 1.27 -30.50
C GLY A 426 -47.41 0.84 -29.46
N THR A 427 -46.18 1.08 -29.78
CA THR A 427 -45.06 0.69 -28.96
C THR A 427 -44.92 1.63 -27.78
N LYS A 428 -45.05 1.11 -26.57
CA LYS A 428 -44.75 1.82 -25.32
C LYS A 428 -43.33 2.40 -25.41
N LEU A 429 -43.12 3.63 -24.94
CA LEU A 429 -41.84 4.32 -24.94
C LEU A 429 -40.71 3.45 -24.32
N SER A 430 -41.04 2.69 -23.27
CA SER A 430 -40.13 1.74 -22.60
C SER A 430 -39.65 0.61 -23.52
N ALA A 431 -40.54 0.07 -24.36
CA ALA A 431 -40.18 -0.98 -25.32
C ALA A 431 -39.28 -0.44 -26.44
N MET A 432 -39.46 0.82 -26.82
CA MET A 432 -38.62 1.52 -27.78
C MET A 432 -37.24 1.81 -27.22
N ALA A 433 -37.16 2.25 -25.96
CA ALA A 433 -35.91 2.45 -25.23
C ALA A 433 -35.13 1.15 -25.07
N PHE A 434 -35.81 0.08 -24.63
CA PHE A 434 -35.20 -1.25 -24.52
C PHE A 434 -34.64 -1.76 -25.85
N ARG A 435 -35.39 -1.62 -26.92
CA ARG A 435 -34.94 -1.98 -28.28
C ARG A 435 -33.70 -1.17 -28.71
N ASN A 436 -33.64 0.10 -28.42
CA ASN A 436 -32.50 0.94 -28.77
C ASN A 436 -31.24 0.55 -27.97
N VAL A 437 -31.36 0.24 -26.67
CA VAL A 437 -30.26 -0.22 -25.83
C VAL A 437 -29.70 -1.54 -26.32
N PHE A 438 -30.57 -2.52 -26.66
CA PHE A 438 -30.17 -3.85 -27.11
C PHE A 438 -29.99 -3.99 -28.62
N GLN A 439 -30.06 -2.91 -29.38
CA GLN A 439 -29.81 -2.91 -30.82
C GLN A 439 -28.43 -3.48 -31.18
N ASN A 440 -27.43 -3.21 -30.35
CA ASN A 440 -26.07 -3.79 -30.40
C ASN A 440 -25.81 -4.63 -29.14
N LYS A 441 -26.26 -5.90 -29.14
CA LYS A 441 -26.18 -6.81 -27.99
C LYS A 441 -24.78 -6.86 -27.35
N LYS A 442 -23.72 -6.99 -28.18
CA LYS A 442 -22.32 -7.01 -27.67
C LYS A 442 -21.94 -5.75 -26.90
N ARG A 443 -22.42 -4.58 -27.36
CA ARG A 443 -22.13 -3.30 -26.73
C ARG A 443 -22.94 -3.10 -25.45
N ALA A 444 -24.24 -3.47 -25.49
CA ALA A 444 -25.08 -3.44 -24.31
C ALA A 444 -24.51 -4.31 -23.18
N VAL A 445 -24.12 -5.56 -23.51
CA VAL A 445 -23.49 -6.47 -22.56
C VAL A 445 -22.22 -5.89 -21.94
N LEU A 446 -21.32 -5.28 -22.74
CA LEU A 446 -20.09 -4.66 -22.24
C LEU A 446 -20.37 -3.50 -21.27
N VAL A 447 -21.37 -2.64 -21.57
CA VAL A 447 -21.76 -1.53 -20.70
C VAL A 447 -22.37 -2.06 -19.41
N PHE A 448 -23.29 -3.03 -19.48
CA PHE A 448 -23.90 -3.64 -18.31
C PHE A 448 -22.86 -4.36 -17.43
N LEU A 449 -21.92 -5.06 -18.07
CA LEU A 449 -20.86 -5.77 -17.34
C LEU A 449 -19.94 -4.79 -16.62
N SER A 450 -19.55 -3.66 -17.23
CA SER A 450 -18.74 -2.64 -16.57
C SER A 450 -19.46 -1.97 -15.40
N LEU A 451 -20.76 -1.69 -15.54
CA LEU A 451 -21.60 -1.15 -14.47
C LEU A 451 -21.81 -2.16 -13.33
N SER A 452 -22.08 -3.42 -13.67
CA SER A 452 -22.25 -4.50 -12.70
C SER A 452 -20.99 -4.71 -11.88
N VAL A 453 -19.81 -4.80 -12.52
CA VAL A 453 -18.53 -4.97 -11.83
C VAL A 453 -18.25 -3.77 -10.91
N GLY A 454 -18.47 -2.53 -11.39
CA GLY A 454 -18.31 -1.33 -10.57
C GLY A 454 -19.23 -1.32 -9.34
N LEU A 455 -20.49 -1.70 -9.52
CA LEU A 455 -21.47 -1.81 -8.43
C LEU A 455 -21.08 -2.91 -7.43
N THR A 456 -20.64 -4.06 -7.92
CA THR A 456 -20.20 -5.18 -7.06
C THR A 456 -19.02 -4.78 -6.18
N ILE A 457 -18.02 -4.10 -6.75
CA ILE A 457 -16.88 -3.59 -5.98
C ILE A 457 -17.36 -2.55 -4.95
N PHE A 458 -18.24 -1.63 -5.35
CA PHE A 458 -18.81 -0.63 -4.43
C PHE A 458 -19.55 -1.31 -3.26
N VAL A 459 -20.43 -2.28 -3.54
CA VAL A 459 -21.16 -3.02 -2.51
C VAL A 459 -20.19 -3.80 -1.62
N MET A 460 -19.18 -4.47 -2.19
CA MET A 460 -18.18 -5.21 -1.43
C MET A 460 -17.43 -4.28 -0.46
N VAL A 461 -16.93 -3.15 -0.95
CA VAL A 461 -16.27 -2.16 -0.12
C VAL A 461 -17.23 -1.61 0.94
N PHE A 462 -18.45 -1.23 0.55
CA PHE A 462 -19.45 -0.69 1.46
C PHE A 462 -19.83 -1.69 2.58
N THR A 463 -20.02 -2.97 2.25
CA THR A 463 -20.33 -4.00 3.26
C THR A 463 -19.16 -4.22 4.22
N THR A 464 -17.93 -4.24 3.73
CA THR A 464 -16.73 -4.35 4.58
C THR A 464 -16.64 -3.17 5.57
N PHE A 465 -16.98 -1.96 5.13
CA PHE A 465 -16.95 -0.77 5.99
C PHE A 465 -18.19 -0.63 6.91
N SER A 466 -19.33 -1.24 6.56
CA SER A 466 -20.57 -1.10 7.32
C SER A 466 -20.74 -2.13 8.44
N HIS A 467 -19.95 -3.20 8.43
CA HIS A 467 -19.94 -4.24 9.47
C HIS A 467 -18.54 -4.39 10.06
N PRO A 468 -18.13 -3.54 11.03
CA PRO A 468 -16.88 -3.70 11.74
C PRO A 468 -16.87 -4.91 12.71
N ASP A 469 -18.01 -5.55 12.95
CA ASP A 469 -18.17 -6.63 13.92
C ASP A 469 -18.16 -8.00 13.24
N TRP A 470 -17.02 -8.39 12.68
CA TRP A 470 -16.70 -9.80 12.45
C TRP A 470 -15.81 -10.28 13.60
N ASN A 471 -16.44 -10.63 14.75
CA ASN A 471 -15.82 -11.44 15.79
C ASN A 471 -15.78 -12.90 15.36
#